data_53ff20fdb6d954364cb05b18656333e6
#
_entry.id   53ff20fdb6d954364cb05b18656333e6
#
_cell.length_a   1.000
_cell.length_b   1.000
_cell.length_c   1.000
_cell.angle_alpha   90.00
_cell.angle_beta   90.00
_cell.angle_gamma   90.00
#
_symmetry.space_group_name_H-M   'P 1'
#
loop_
_entity.id
_entity.type
_entity.pdbx_description
1 polymer ?
#
loop_
_entity_poly.entity_id
_entity_poly.type
_entity_poly.pdbx_seq_one_letter_code
_entity_poly.pdbx_strand_id
1 'polypeptide(L)'
;ALYDFKEAKVIALEASSHGLHQQRLQGVPVTVAIFTNLSHEHLDYHPTMAEYANSKARLFDKAEFTKLTHAIINLDDPYSPQMQARAAASGLVVWTYSLDNPKADFVVTEATPSLHGAHLILQTPQGAMSVTSPLLGRFNIANLLASIAAALALGATLSELTCAIPRLVGASGRMQRIDSQAGCFMVDYAHTPDALAQVLQSLKAHCTGRLWVVFGCGG
;
A
#
# COMPACT_ATOMS: atom_id res chain seq x y z
N ALA A 1 -4.83 -5.48 23.32
CA ALA A 1 -5.50 -4.94 22.12
C ALA A 1 -5.83 -6.04 21.09
N LEU A 2 -4.97 -7.04 20.84
CA LEU A 2 -5.27 -8.14 19.89
C LEU A 2 -6.36 -9.12 20.40
N TYR A 3 -6.64 -9.15 21.70
CA TYR A 3 -7.64 -10.03 22.29
C TYR A 3 -9.09 -9.64 21.98
N ASP A 4 -9.33 -8.41 21.52
CA ASP A 4 -10.68 -7.91 21.22
C ASP A 4 -11.17 -8.29 19.82
N PHE A 5 -10.30 -8.91 18.98
CA PHE A 5 -10.58 -9.27 17.60
C PHE A 5 -10.86 -10.77 17.41
N LYS A 6 -11.47 -11.43 18.36
CA LYS A 6 -11.73 -12.89 18.34
C LYS A 6 -12.53 -13.37 17.12
N GLU A 7 -13.32 -12.49 16.51
CA GLU A 7 -14.12 -12.81 15.32
C GLU A 7 -13.46 -12.39 14.01
N ALA A 8 -12.35 -11.64 14.06
CA ALA A 8 -11.65 -11.20 12.85
C ALA A 8 -10.90 -12.37 12.21
N LYS A 9 -11.21 -12.66 10.96
CA LYS A 9 -10.50 -13.69 10.18
C LYS A 9 -9.11 -13.20 9.72
N VAL A 10 -8.97 -11.90 9.50
CA VAL A 10 -7.73 -11.25 9.06
C VAL A 10 -7.56 -9.94 9.82
N ILE A 11 -6.34 -9.66 10.24
CA ILE A 11 -5.97 -8.40 10.88
C ILE A 11 -4.84 -7.78 10.04
N ALA A 12 -5.03 -6.54 9.60
CA ALA A 12 -3.99 -5.74 8.97
C ALA A 12 -3.37 -4.80 10.00
N LEU A 13 -2.04 -4.80 10.09
CA LEU A 13 -1.27 -3.97 11.01
C LEU A 13 -0.24 -3.15 10.25
N GLU A 14 -0.08 -1.89 10.63
CA GLU A 14 1.04 -1.08 10.18
C GLU A 14 2.28 -1.41 11.02
N ALA A 15 3.37 -1.79 10.32
CA ALA A 15 4.66 -2.10 10.93
C ALA A 15 5.62 -0.92 10.76
N SER A 16 5.70 -0.04 11.77
CA SER A 16 6.67 1.05 11.75
C SER A 16 8.10 0.52 11.91
N SER A 17 9.08 1.22 11.33
CA SER A 17 10.50 0.86 11.48
C SER A 17 10.96 0.86 12.94
N HIS A 18 10.44 1.79 13.76
CA HIS A 18 10.66 1.80 15.20
C HIS A 18 10.11 0.55 15.87
N GLY A 19 8.87 0.16 15.51
CA GLY A 19 8.23 -1.03 16.05
C GLY A 19 9.01 -2.31 15.72
N LEU A 20 9.52 -2.41 14.49
CA LEU A 20 10.38 -3.53 14.06
C LEU A 20 11.73 -3.52 14.78
N HIS A 21 12.40 -2.36 14.83
CA HIS A 21 13.69 -2.22 15.52
C HIS A 21 13.59 -2.55 17.01
N GLN A 22 12.51 -2.10 17.67
CA GLN A 22 12.24 -2.34 19.08
C GLN A 22 11.51 -3.66 19.36
N GLN A 23 11.35 -4.53 18.36
CA GLN A 23 10.71 -5.86 18.47
C GLN A 23 9.27 -5.82 19.03
N ARG A 24 8.53 -4.72 18.83
CA ARG A 24 7.16 -4.56 19.34
C ARG A 24 6.16 -5.53 18.72
N LEU A 25 6.49 -6.12 17.56
CA LEU A 25 5.69 -7.12 16.86
C LEU A 25 6.13 -8.56 17.17
N GLN A 26 7.07 -8.75 18.09
CA GLN A 26 7.53 -10.08 18.48
C GLN A 26 6.37 -10.93 19.01
N GLY A 27 6.24 -12.16 18.51
CA GLY A 27 5.16 -13.07 18.88
C GLY A 27 3.85 -12.85 18.11
N VAL A 28 3.73 -11.82 17.29
CA VAL A 28 2.57 -11.65 16.39
C VAL A 28 2.68 -12.67 15.26
N PRO A 29 1.63 -13.48 14.99
CA PRO A 29 1.64 -14.50 13.96
C PRO A 29 1.42 -13.89 12.56
N VAL A 30 2.43 -13.13 12.07
CA VAL A 30 2.39 -12.51 10.74
C VAL A 30 2.45 -13.60 9.68
N THR A 31 1.48 -13.63 8.78
CA THR A 31 1.41 -14.59 7.66
C THR A 31 1.90 -13.97 6.35
N VAL A 32 1.57 -12.70 6.11
CA VAL A 32 1.93 -11.96 4.89
C VAL A 32 2.58 -10.65 5.31
N ALA A 33 3.73 -10.34 4.75
CA ALA A 33 4.44 -9.07 4.94
C ALA A 33 4.41 -8.26 3.65
N ILE A 34 4.15 -6.96 3.77
CA ILE A 34 4.07 -6.04 2.63
C ILE A 34 5.09 -4.92 2.80
N PHE A 35 5.87 -4.67 1.76
CA PHE A 35 6.71 -3.48 1.63
C PHE A 35 6.10 -2.52 0.62
N THR A 36 5.70 -1.35 1.09
CA THR A 36 5.09 -0.32 0.24
C THR A 36 6.11 0.66 -0.32
N ASN A 37 6.85 1.33 0.55
CA ASN A 37 7.90 2.27 0.17
C ASN A 37 8.78 2.61 1.38
N LEU A 38 9.87 3.34 1.07
CA LEU A 38 10.77 3.92 2.04
C LEU A 38 11.15 5.35 1.61
N SER A 39 10.60 6.34 2.32
CA SER A 39 10.84 7.75 2.09
C SER A 39 11.86 8.33 3.09
N HIS A 40 12.35 9.55 2.82
CA HIS A 40 13.25 10.27 3.72
C HIS A 40 12.54 10.77 4.98
N GLU A 41 12.05 9.83 5.80
CA GLU A 41 11.40 10.07 7.08
C GLU A 41 12.12 9.29 8.19
N HIS A 42 11.82 9.60 9.45
CA HIS A 42 12.36 8.89 10.62
C HIS A 42 13.89 8.94 10.76
N LEU A 43 14.57 9.92 10.15
CA LEU A 43 16.02 10.12 10.33
C LEU A 43 16.39 10.76 11.67
N ASP A 44 15.41 11.19 12.43
CA ASP A 44 15.52 11.54 13.85
C ASP A 44 15.79 10.31 14.74
N TYR A 45 15.36 9.13 14.30
CA TYR A 45 15.53 7.86 15.01
C TYR A 45 16.59 6.96 14.37
N HIS A 46 16.60 6.83 13.05
CA HIS A 46 17.57 6.03 12.31
C HIS A 46 18.71 6.93 11.83
N PRO A 47 19.97 6.70 12.24
CA PRO A 47 21.11 7.53 11.85
C PRO A 47 21.33 7.62 10.34
N THR A 48 20.93 6.57 9.59
CA THR A 48 21.10 6.50 8.14
C THR A 48 19.91 5.83 7.47
N MET A 49 19.70 6.11 6.17
CA MET A 49 18.73 5.42 5.35
C MET A 49 18.99 3.91 5.26
N ALA A 50 20.24 3.49 5.32
CA ALA A 50 20.60 2.06 5.33
C ALA A 50 20.12 1.36 6.60
N GLU A 51 20.26 1.97 7.77
CA GLU A 51 19.74 1.42 9.03
C GLU A 51 18.21 1.43 9.06
N TYR A 52 17.58 2.45 8.50
CA TYR A 52 16.14 2.51 8.33
C TYR A 52 15.66 1.35 7.44
N ALA A 53 16.28 1.14 6.26
CA ALA A 53 15.97 0.04 5.36
C ALA A 53 16.20 -1.33 6.04
N ASN A 54 17.32 -1.51 6.76
CA ASN A 54 17.60 -2.73 7.51
C ASN A 54 16.54 -3.02 8.58
N SER A 55 16.06 -1.98 9.27
CA SER A 55 15.00 -2.13 10.27
C SER A 55 13.69 -2.59 9.62
N LYS A 56 13.32 -2.03 8.46
CA LYS A 56 12.14 -2.48 7.70
C LYS A 56 12.32 -3.89 7.13
N ALA A 57 13.50 -4.26 6.67
CA ALA A 57 13.79 -5.57 6.12
C ALA A 57 13.61 -6.72 7.15
N ARG A 58 13.66 -6.42 8.44
CA ARG A 58 13.37 -7.40 9.51
C ARG A 58 11.96 -7.99 9.42
N LEU A 59 11.01 -7.25 8.84
CA LEU A 59 9.65 -7.76 8.62
C LEU A 59 9.63 -9.03 7.76
N PHE A 60 10.66 -9.25 6.94
CA PHE A 60 10.79 -10.41 6.06
C PHE A 60 11.68 -11.51 6.66
N ASP A 61 11.98 -11.44 7.95
CA ASP A 61 12.77 -12.45 8.64
C ASP A 61 11.87 -13.55 9.23
N LYS A 62 11.92 -14.74 8.65
CA LYS A 62 11.16 -15.89 9.14
C LYS A 62 11.60 -16.38 10.52
N ALA A 63 12.80 -16.04 10.97
CA ALA A 63 13.23 -16.34 12.32
C ALA A 63 12.52 -15.44 13.36
N GLU A 64 12.18 -14.21 13.00
CA GLU A 64 11.38 -13.30 13.85
C GLU A 64 9.87 -13.60 13.71
N PHE A 65 9.39 -13.91 12.51
CA PHE A 65 7.98 -14.15 12.20
C PHE A 65 7.77 -15.56 11.65
N THR A 66 7.70 -16.54 12.55
CA THR A 66 7.70 -17.98 12.23
C THR A 66 6.53 -18.45 11.36
N LYS A 67 5.42 -17.70 11.32
CA LYS A 67 4.24 -17.98 10.49
C LYS A 67 4.27 -17.30 9.11
N LEU A 68 5.31 -16.51 8.85
CA LEU A 68 5.45 -15.76 7.60
C LEU A 68 5.64 -16.71 6.41
N THR A 69 4.81 -16.55 5.40
CA THR A 69 4.80 -17.36 4.18
C THR A 69 5.08 -16.54 2.93
N HIS A 70 4.55 -15.32 2.85
CA HIS A 70 4.63 -14.47 1.68
C HIS A 70 5.23 -13.10 2.01
N ALA A 71 6.05 -12.62 1.09
CA ALA A 71 6.56 -11.25 1.03
C ALA A 71 6.02 -10.57 -0.23
N ILE A 72 5.33 -9.45 -0.07
CA ILE A 72 4.77 -8.65 -1.16
C ILE A 72 5.56 -7.35 -1.24
N ILE A 73 6.22 -7.09 -2.37
CA ILE A 73 7.24 -6.06 -2.46
C ILE A 73 6.98 -5.13 -3.64
N ASN A 74 6.95 -3.84 -3.36
CA ASN A 74 6.84 -2.79 -4.38
C ASN A 74 8.14 -2.66 -5.17
N LEU A 75 8.12 -2.95 -6.48
CA LEU A 75 9.29 -2.79 -7.35
C LEU A 75 9.59 -1.33 -7.73
N ASP A 76 8.65 -0.42 -7.53
CA ASP A 76 8.85 1.00 -7.85
C ASP A 76 9.71 1.72 -6.79
N ASP A 77 10.00 1.06 -5.66
CA ASP A 77 10.84 1.61 -4.60
C ASP A 77 12.30 1.18 -4.76
N PRO A 78 13.28 2.11 -4.62
CA PRO A 78 14.71 1.80 -4.77
C PRO A 78 15.25 0.74 -3.80
N TYR A 79 14.61 0.54 -2.65
CA TYR A 79 15.02 -0.44 -1.65
C TYR A 79 14.41 -1.83 -1.89
N SER A 80 13.60 -2.00 -2.95
CA SER A 80 12.98 -3.28 -3.26
C SER A 80 13.99 -4.44 -3.43
N PRO A 81 15.19 -4.28 -4.03
CA PRO A 81 16.15 -5.37 -4.14
C PRO A 81 16.62 -5.89 -2.77
N GLN A 82 16.81 -5.00 -1.80
CA GLN A 82 17.19 -5.39 -0.44
C GLN A 82 16.08 -6.19 0.25
N MET A 83 14.82 -5.76 0.09
CA MET A 83 13.67 -6.46 0.67
C MET A 83 13.47 -7.84 0.03
N GLN A 84 13.61 -7.93 -1.30
CA GLN A 84 13.55 -9.20 -2.04
C GLN A 84 14.66 -10.16 -1.59
N ALA A 85 15.89 -9.68 -1.47
CA ALA A 85 17.02 -10.50 -1.02
C ALA A 85 16.79 -11.06 0.40
N ARG A 86 16.25 -10.24 1.32
CA ARG A 86 15.93 -10.67 2.69
C ARG A 86 14.83 -11.73 2.70
N ALA A 87 13.76 -11.50 1.95
CA ALA A 87 12.64 -12.41 1.84
C ALA A 87 13.05 -13.77 1.23
N ALA A 88 13.84 -13.72 0.16
CA ALA A 88 14.36 -14.93 -0.50
C ALA A 88 15.30 -15.72 0.43
N ALA A 89 16.20 -15.05 1.15
CA ALA A 89 17.08 -15.68 2.14
C ALA A 89 16.30 -16.35 3.29
N SER A 90 15.10 -15.86 3.59
CA SER A 90 14.17 -16.43 4.57
C SER A 90 13.31 -17.57 4.01
N GLY A 91 13.44 -17.91 2.72
CA GLY A 91 12.64 -18.96 2.07
C GLY A 91 11.16 -18.62 1.93
N LEU A 92 10.83 -17.32 1.78
CA LEU A 92 9.47 -16.85 1.56
C LEU A 92 9.08 -16.93 0.09
N VAL A 93 7.80 -17.09 -0.19
CA VAL A 93 7.25 -16.81 -1.52
C VAL A 93 7.29 -15.30 -1.71
N VAL A 94 8.05 -14.85 -2.69
CA VAL A 94 8.17 -13.41 -3.01
C VAL A 94 7.25 -13.10 -4.16
N TRP A 95 6.30 -12.21 -3.93
CA TRP A 95 5.47 -11.59 -4.95
C TRP A 95 5.78 -10.11 -5.04
N THR A 96 5.83 -9.61 -6.25
CA THR A 96 6.16 -8.24 -6.56
C THR A 96 4.98 -7.50 -7.16
N TYR A 97 4.86 -6.21 -6.88
CA TYR A 97 3.88 -5.37 -7.57
C TYR A 97 4.52 -4.07 -8.04
N SER A 98 3.96 -3.50 -9.10
CA SER A 98 4.44 -2.24 -9.66
C SER A 98 3.35 -1.54 -10.47
N LEU A 99 3.44 -0.23 -10.56
CA LEU A 99 2.65 0.58 -11.49
C LEU A 99 3.39 0.83 -12.80
N ASP A 100 4.73 0.69 -12.81
CA ASP A 100 5.60 1.08 -13.93
C ASP A 100 6.38 -0.10 -14.53
N ASN A 101 6.70 -1.11 -13.74
CA ASN A 101 7.52 -2.24 -14.17
C ASN A 101 6.66 -3.43 -14.61
N PRO A 102 6.57 -3.74 -15.92
CA PRO A 102 5.74 -4.84 -16.42
C PRO A 102 6.24 -6.23 -16.04
N LYS A 103 7.42 -6.35 -15.40
CA LYS A 103 7.97 -7.62 -14.92
C LYS A 103 7.48 -7.98 -13.52
N ALA A 104 6.71 -7.10 -12.86
CA ALA A 104 6.11 -7.43 -11.58
C ALA A 104 5.05 -8.52 -11.72
N ASP A 105 4.87 -9.31 -10.66
CA ASP A 105 3.83 -10.35 -10.61
C ASP A 105 2.42 -9.75 -10.65
N PHE A 106 2.27 -8.57 -10.06
CA PHE A 106 1.04 -7.78 -10.06
C PHE A 106 1.29 -6.43 -10.72
N VAL A 107 0.62 -6.18 -11.84
CA VAL A 107 0.82 -4.94 -12.61
C VAL A 107 -0.49 -4.41 -13.15
N VAL A 108 -0.61 -3.09 -13.23
CA VAL A 108 -1.69 -2.41 -13.93
C VAL A 108 -1.32 -2.33 -15.41
N THR A 109 -2.07 -3.00 -16.28
CA THR A 109 -1.86 -2.92 -17.73
C THR A 109 -2.61 -1.76 -18.36
N GLU A 110 -3.78 -1.41 -17.80
CA GLU A 110 -4.57 -0.26 -18.23
C GLU A 110 -5.22 0.41 -17.03
N ALA A 111 -5.24 1.74 -17.03
CA ALA A 111 -5.93 2.54 -16.02
C ALA A 111 -6.67 3.71 -16.69
N THR A 112 -7.97 3.76 -16.51
CA THR A 112 -8.81 4.86 -16.96
C THR A 112 -9.35 5.62 -15.74
N PRO A 113 -8.75 6.76 -15.38
CA PRO A 113 -9.17 7.55 -14.22
C PRO A 113 -10.50 8.26 -14.48
N SER A 114 -11.26 8.48 -13.41
CA SER A 114 -12.48 9.27 -13.39
C SER A 114 -12.58 10.04 -12.06
N LEU A 115 -13.54 10.94 -11.93
CA LEU A 115 -13.81 11.64 -10.65
C LEU A 115 -14.28 10.68 -9.55
N HIS A 116 -14.68 9.45 -9.88
CA HIS A 116 -15.21 8.46 -8.94
C HIS A 116 -14.27 7.29 -8.68
N GLY A 117 -13.02 7.41 -9.12
CA GLY A 117 -12.03 6.34 -9.00
C GLY A 117 -11.35 6.02 -10.33
N ALA A 118 -11.05 4.76 -10.58
CA ALA A 118 -10.43 4.32 -11.82
C ALA A 118 -10.96 2.95 -12.25
N HIS A 119 -11.13 2.77 -13.55
CA HIS A 119 -11.27 1.43 -14.14
C HIS A 119 -9.88 0.89 -14.44
N LEU A 120 -9.61 -0.33 -13.98
CA LEU A 120 -8.28 -0.94 -14.01
C LEU A 120 -8.34 -2.30 -14.70
N ILE A 121 -7.38 -2.58 -15.56
CA ILE A 121 -7.06 -3.91 -16.02
C ILE A 121 -5.74 -4.31 -15.38
N LEU A 122 -5.77 -5.40 -14.63
CA LEU A 122 -4.65 -5.89 -13.81
C LEU A 122 -4.22 -7.26 -14.31
N GLN A 123 -2.91 -7.49 -14.36
CA GLN A 123 -2.34 -8.82 -14.50
C GLN A 123 -1.87 -9.32 -13.14
N THR A 124 -2.17 -10.58 -12.83
CA THR A 124 -1.77 -11.26 -11.59
C THR A 124 -1.25 -12.66 -11.90
N PRO A 125 -0.57 -13.34 -10.96
CA PRO A 125 -0.15 -14.74 -11.13
C PRO A 125 -1.31 -15.71 -11.37
N GLN A 126 -2.55 -15.34 -11.00
CA GLN A 126 -3.75 -16.16 -11.19
C GLN A 126 -4.54 -15.79 -12.46
N GLY A 127 -4.06 -14.82 -13.25
CA GLY A 127 -4.70 -14.34 -14.48
C GLY A 127 -5.03 -12.85 -14.45
N ALA A 128 -5.62 -12.39 -15.55
CA ALA A 128 -6.03 -10.99 -15.67
C ALA A 128 -7.38 -10.76 -14.96
N MET A 129 -7.55 -9.54 -14.40
CA MET A 129 -8.82 -9.08 -13.86
C MET A 129 -9.12 -7.65 -14.32
N SER A 130 -10.40 -7.37 -14.53
CA SER A 130 -10.91 -6.04 -14.86
C SER A 130 -11.82 -5.58 -13.74
N VAL A 131 -11.57 -4.40 -13.18
CA VAL A 131 -12.29 -3.94 -12.00
C VAL A 131 -12.35 -2.41 -11.94
N THR A 132 -13.45 -1.88 -11.38
CA THR A 132 -13.56 -0.45 -11.06
C THR A 132 -13.29 -0.25 -9.58
N SER A 133 -12.25 0.52 -9.27
CA SER A 133 -11.92 0.92 -7.90
C SER A 133 -12.43 2.33 -7.62
N PRO A 134 -13.08 2.57 -6.48
CA PRO A 134 -13.50 3.92 -6.08
C PRO A 134 -12.35 4.75 -5.51
N LEU A 135 -11.18 4.16 -5.33
CA LEU A 135 -10.02 4.83 -4.76
C LEU A 135 -9.38 5.78 -5.79
N LEU A 136 -9.02 6.97 -5.34
CA LEU A 136 -8.41 7.99 -6.17
C LEU A 136 -6.91 8.06 -5.96
N GLY A 137 -6.19 8.39 -7.03
CA GLY A 137 -4.76 8.61 -6.98
C GLY A 137 -3.90 7.37 -7.22
N ARG A 138 -2.76 7.61 -7.85
CA ARG A 138 -1.81 6.59 -8.27
C ARG A 138 -1.30 5.75 -7.08
N PHE A 139 -1.01 6.37 -5.95
CA PHE A 139 -0.55 5.67 -4.75
C PHE A 139 -1.62 4.74 -4.16
N ASN A 140 -2.92 5.08 -4.28
CA ASN A 140 -3.99 4.20 -3.86
C ASN A 140 -4.16 3.00 -4.80
N ILE A 141 -3.84 3.16 -6.09
CA ILE A 141 -3.77 2.02 -7.02
C ILE A 141 -2.62 1.08 -6.63
N ALA A 142 -1.45 1.61 -6.25
CA ALA A 142 -0.34 0.80 -5.73
C ALA A 142 -0.72 0.06 -4.44
N ASN A 143 -1.38 0.74 -3.50
CA ASN A 143 -1.90 0.13 -2.27
C ASN A 143 -2.95 -0.96 -2.57
N LEU A 144 -3.78 -0.76 -3.60
CA LEU A 144 -4.75 -1.75 -4.05
C LEU A 144 -4.06 -3.00 -4.59
N LEU A 145 -3.02 -2.87 -5.43
CA LEU A 145 -2.23 -4.00 -5.91
C LEU A 145 -1.63 -4.80 -4.76
N ALA A 146 -1.03 -4.13 -3.78
CA ALA A 146 -0.49 -4.77 -2.58
C ALA A 146 -1.57 -5.51 -1.80
N SER A 147 -2.77 -4.91 -1.68
CA SER A 147 -3.91 -5.51 -0.98
C SER A 147 -4.47 -6.73 -1.72
N ILE A 148 -4.56 -6.67 -3.06
CA ILE A 148 -4.95 -7.80 -3.92
C ILE A 148 -3.96 -8.94 -3.74
N ALA A 149 -2.65 -8.67 -3.81
CA ALA A 149 -1.62 -9.67 -3.62
C ALA A 149 -1.72 -10.33 -2.22
N ALA A 150 -1.93 -9.54 -1.18
CA ALA A 150 -2.11 -10.06 0.18
C ALA A 150 -3.35 -10.93 0.32
N ALA A 151 -4.47 -10.52 -0.26
CA ALA A 151 -5.71 -11.29 -0.21
C ALA A 151 -5.59 -12.63 -0.95
N LEU A 152 -4.95 -12.64 -2.13
CA LEU A 152 -4.66 -13.87 -2.87
C LEU A 152 -3.69 -14.79 -2.09
N ALA A 153 -2.68 -14.24 -1.44
CA ALA A 153 -1.76 -15.00 -0.57
C ALA A 153 -2.48 -15.62 0.64
N LEU A 154 -3.58 -15.03 1.07
CA LEU A 154 -4.45 -15.53 2.14
C LEU A 154 -5.58 -16.45 1.63
N GLY A 155 -5.61 -16.76 0.33
CA GLY A 155 -6.54 -17.72 -0.25
C GLY A 155 -7.81 -17.13 -0.85
N ALA A 156 -7.93 -15.81 -0.99
CA ALA A 156 -9.02 -15.20 -1.74
C ALA A 156 -8.92 -15.53 -3.24
N THR A 157 -10.02 -15.49 -3.93
CA THR A 157 -10.10 -15.70 -5.38
C THR A 157 -10.24 -14.38 -6.14
N LEU A 158 -9.84 -14.35 -7.42
CA LEU A 158 -10.04 -13.18 -8.27
C LEU A 158 -11.52 -12.76 -8.37
N SER A 159 -12.43 -13.73 -8.38
CA SER A 159 -13.88 -13.47 -8.41
C SER A 159 -14.36 -12.72 -7.18
N GLU A 160 -13.93 -13.15 -5.98
CA GLU A 160 -14.27 -12.49 -4.73
C GLU A 160 -13.71 -11.06 -4.70
N LEU A 161 -12.47 -10.87 -5.15
CA LEU A 161 -11.85 -9.54 -5.22
C LEU A 161 -12.54 -8.63 -6.21
N THR A 162 -12.92 -9.13 -7.40
CA THR A 162 -13.68 -8.36 -8.39
C THR A 162 -15.01 -7.86 -7.82
N CYS A 163 -15.68 -8.66 -6.99
CA CYS A 163 -16.90 -8.26 -6.30
C CYS A 163 -16.67 -7.31 -5.12
N ALA A 164 -15.53 -7.42 -4.44
CA ALA A 164 -15.23 -6.64 -3.23
C ALA A 164 -14.70 -5.23 -3.53
N ILE A 165 -13.79 -5.10 -4.52
CA ILE A 165 -13.08 -3.86 -4.83
C ILE A 165 -14.01 -2.68 -5.13
N PRO A 166 -15.11 -2.81 -5.89
CA PRO A 166 -16.03 -1.69 -6.13
C PRO A 166 -16.71 -1.13 -4.87
N ARG A 167 -16.69 -1.89 -3.78
CA ARG A 167 -17.30 -1.53 -2.49
C ARG A 167 -16.30 -0.97 -1.48
N LEU A 168 -15.04 -0.83 -1.88
CA LEU A 168 -14.02 -0.28 -0.99
C LEU A 168 -14.37 1.16 -0.61
N VAL A 169 -14.11 1.47 0.65
CA VAL A 169 -14.13 2.84 1.16
C VAL A 169 -12.71 3.19 1.54
N GLY A 170 -12.21 4.32 1.05
CA GLY A 170 -10.88 4.79 1.40
C GLY A 170 -10.76 5.11 2.90
N ALA A 171 -9.54 5.16 3.41
CA ALA A 171 -9.31 5.55 4.79
C ALA A 171 -9.73 7.04 4.99
N SER A 172 -10.34 7.33 6.14
CA SER A 172 -10.71 8.69 6.49
C SER A 172 -9.49 9.60 6.48
N GLY A 173 -9.63 10.78 5.86
CA GLY A 173 -8.54 11.76 5.72
C GLY A 173 -7.39 11.33 4.80
N ARG A 174 -7.56 10.31 3.96
CA ARG A 174 -6.60 9.86 2.96
C ARG A 174 -7.25 9.84 1.58
N MET A 175 -7.06 10.92 0.80
CA MET A 175 -7.78 11.14 -0.47
C MET A 175 -9.29 10.89 -0.32
N GLN A 176 -9.82 11.23 0.85
CA GLN A 176 -11.22 11.04 1.17
C GLN A 176 -12.08 11.99 0.36
N ARG A 177 -12.93 11.43 -0.48
CA ARG A 177 -13.86 12.20 -1.28
C ARG A 177 -15.11 12.53 -0.49
N ILE A 178 -15.55 13.79 -0.59
CA ILE A 178 -16.80 14.29 -0.04
C ILE A 178 -17.53 15.05 -1.15
N ASP A 179 -18.69 14.56 -1.54
CA ASP A 179 -19.54 15.21 -2.53
C ASP A 179 -20.54 16.13 -1.84
N SER A 180 -20.72 17.31 -2.40
CA SER A 180 -21.75 18.27 -1.96
C SER A 180 -22.35 19.02 -3.16
N GLN A 181 -23.42 19.79 -2.90
CA GLN A 181 -23.99 20.67 -3.92
C GLN A 181 -23.02 21.76 -4.41
N ALA A 182 -22.04 22.13 -3.59
CA ALA A 182 -21.02 23.14 -3.92
C ALA A 182 -19.86 22.56 -4.74
N GLY A 183 -19.75 21.24 -4.87
CA GLY A 183 -18.68 20.59 -5.62
C GLY A 183 -18.14 19.33 -4.94
N CYS A 184 -17.04 18.84 -5.46
CA CYS A 184 -16.33 17.68 -4.94
C CYS A 184 -15.14 18.16 -4.08
N PHE A 185 -15.08 17.72 -2.84
CA PHE A 185 -13.99 18.01 -1.92
C PHE A 185 -13.17 16.75 -1.67
N MET A 186 -11.87 16.96 -1.49
CA MET A 186 -10.93 15.90 -1.11
C MET A 186 -10.26 16.28 0.20
N VAL A 187 -10.29 15.39 1.17
CA VAL A 187 -9.59 15.54 2.45
C VAL A 187 -8.39 14.60 2.46
N ASP A 188 -7.22 15.17 2.70
CA ASP A 188 -5.97 14.39 2.81
C ASP A 188 -5.13 14.87 3.98
N TYR A 189 -4.34 13.97 4.52
CA TYR A 189 -3.44 14.23 5.66
C TYR A 189 -2.05 14.70 5.22
N ALA A 190 -1.84 14.99 3.93
CA ALA A 190 -0.55 15.48 3.43
C ALA A 190 -0.13 16.76 4.18
N HIS A 191 1.00 16.68 4.88
CA HIS A 191 1.52 17.75 5.73
C HIS A 191 2.99 18.07 5.44
N THR A 192 3.57 17.45 4.40
CA THR A 192 4.89 17.79 3.88
C THR A 192 4.78 18.31 2.46
N PRO A 193 5.73 19.15 1.97
CA PRO A 193 5.72 19.66 0.60
C PRO A 193 5.61 18.56 -0.44
N ASP A 194 6.38 17.48 -0.30
CA ASP A 194 6.39 16.35 -1.23
C ASP A 194 5.07 15.60 -1.23
N ALA A 195 4.50 15.33 -0.05
CA ALA A 195 3.20 14.65 0.07
C ALA A 195 2.09 15.51 -0.57
N LEU A 196 2.08 16.82 -0.32
CA LEU A 196 1.10 17.73 -0.92
C LEU A 196 1.23 17.77 -2.45
N ALA A 197 2.46 17.83 -2.97
CA ALA A 197 2.71 17.80 -4.40
C ALA A 197 2.20 16.50 -5.05
N GLN A 198 2.44 15.35 -4.43
CA GLN A 198 1.94 14.05 -4.92
C GLN A 198 0.42 13.97 -4.92
N VAL A 199 -0.24 14.45 -3.87
CA VAL A 199 -1.71 14.51 -3.78
C VAL A 199 -2.28 15.39 -4.89
N LEU A 200 -1.75 16.61 -5.07
CA LEU A 200 -2.21 17.53 -6.10
C LEU A 200 -1.98 16.98 -7.52
N GLN A 201 -0.84 16.37 -7.77
CA GLN A 201 -0.54 15.71 -9.05
C GLN A 201 -1.51 14.55 -9.32
N SER A 202 -1.78 13.72 -8.31
CA SER A 202 -2.75 12.64 -8.41
C SER A 202 -4.15 13.16 -8.72
N LEU A 203 -4.62 14.18 -8.01
CA LEU A 203 -5.94 14.77 -8.23
C LEU A 203 -6.09 15.42 -9.59
N LYS A 204 -5.01 16.01 -10.11
CA LYS A 204 -5.02 16.63 -11.44
C LYS A 204 -5.37 15.63 -12.55
N ALA A 205 -4.95 14.38 -12.41
CA ALA A 205 -5.28 13.31 -13.37
C ALA A 205 -6.78 12.96 -13.37
N HIS A 206 -7.49 13.23 -12.28
CA HIS A 206 -8.92 12.96 -12.12
C HIS A 206 -9.81 14.20 -12.37
N CYS A 207 -9.23 15.39 -12.45
CA CYS A 207 -9.94 16.66 -12.52
C CYS A 207 -9.81 17.29 -13.91
N THR A 208 -10.93 17.52 -14.60
CA THR A 208 -10.98 18.24 -15.88
C THR A 208 -11.16 19.74 -15.71
N GLY A 209 -11.53 20.20 -14.51
CA GLY A 209 -11.80 21.59 -14.16
C GLY A 209 -10.66 22.25 -13.38
N ARG A 210 -11.03 23.21 -12.54
CA ARG A 210 -10.08 23.89 -11.64
C ARG A 210 -9.90 23.09 -10.36
N LEU A 211 -8.65 22.87 -9.99
CA LEU A 211 -8.27 22.30 -8.69
C LEU A 211 -7.89 23.44 -7.75
N TRP A 212 -8.58 23.52 -6.62
CA TRP A 212 -8.29 24.46 -5.54
C TRP A 212 -7.67 23.71 -4.37
N VAL A 213 -6.68 24.32 -3.73
CA VAL A 213 -6.08 23.76 -2.53
C VAL A 213 -6.29 24.71 -1.36
N VAL A 214 -6.72 24.14 -0.24
CA VAL A 214 -6.79 24.82 1.05
C VAL A 214 -5.89 24.04 1.99
N PHE A 215 -4.87 24.68 2.53
CA PHE A 215 -3.96 24.04 3.47
C PHE A 215 -3.55 25.02 4.55
N GLY A 216 -3.20 24.50 5.69
CA GLY A 216 -2.64 25.24 6.81
C GLY A 216 -1.62 24.36 7.51
N CYS A 217 -0.62 24.98 8.12
CA CYS A 217 0.32 24.28 8.99
C CYS A 217 0.26 24.91 10.38
N GLY A 218 0.37 24.08 11.41
CA GLY A 218 0.72 24.53 12.73
C GLY A 218 2.17 25.02 12.71
N GLY A 219 2.40 26.26 13.09
CA GLY A 219 3.74 26.85 13.21
C GLY A 219 4.53 26.25 14.35
#